data_bcaa2551da559e3387f69a8358417741
#
_entry.id   bcaa2551da559e3387f69a8358417741
#
_cell.length_a   1.000
_cell.length_b   1.000
_cell.length_c   1.000
_cell.angle_alpha   90.00
_cell.angle_beta   90.00
_cell.angle_gamma   90.00
#
_symmetry.space_group_name_H-M   'P 1'
#
loop_
_entity.id
_entity.type
_entity.pdbx_description
1 polymer ?
#
loop_
_entity_poly.entity_id
_entity_poly.type
_entity_poly.pdbx_seq_one_letter_code
_entity_poly.pdbx_strand_id
1 'polypeptide(L)'
;MIDIYLNDKIDIVTIAADEWGKIVTTTQQNIDARIEDTNKLIRDKNGQEVVAQTFLIVSESAALKYESKIMLKSINGVATQTPNKEFVIKKLMKAHSFMNTHWEVWL
;
A
#
# COMPACT_ATOMS: atom_id res chain seq x y z
N MET A 1 -20.47 13.95 -2.40
CA MET A 1 -19.17 13.54 -1.87
C MET A 1 -19.10 12.02 -1.82
N ILE A 2 -18.10 11.46 -2.43
CA ILE A 2 -17.89 10.01 -2.35
C ILE A 2 -17.02 9.76 -1.13
N ASP A 3 -17.59 9.10 -0.13
CA ASP A 3 -16.84 8.71 1.05
C ASP A 3 -16.14 7.39 0.77
N ILE A 4 -14.83 7.41 0.86
CA ILE A 4 -14.04 6.18 0.80
C ILE A 4 -13.87 5.69 2.23
N TYR A 5 -14.47 4.53 2.51
CA TYR A 5 -14.34 3.91 3.83
C TYR A 5 -13.02 3.15 3.91
N LEU A 6 -12.13 3.66 4.74
CA LEU A 6 -10.83 3.06 4.99
C LEU A 6 -10.88 2.35 6.36
N ASN A 7 -11.51 1.18 6.39
CA ASN A 7 -11.77 0.45 7.63
C ASN A 7 -10.69 -0.56 8.00
N ASP A 8 -9.70 -0.71 7.13
CA ASP A 8 -8.64 -1.68 7.32
C ASP A 8 -7.36 -0.96 7.77
N LYS A 9 -6.43 -1.73 8.30
CA LYS A 9 -5.16 -1.19 8.78
C LYS A 9 -4.00 -1.89 8.13
N ILE A 10 -3.00 -1.11 7.74
CA ILE A 10 -1.75 -1.60 7.19
C ILE A 10 -0.57 -0.91 7.88
N ASP A 11 0.58 -1.56 7.82
CA ASP A 11 1.86 -0.93 8.12
C ASP A 11 2.67 -0.77 6.84
N ILE A 12 3.44 0.29 6.76
CA ILE A 12 4.29 0.59 5.62
C ILE A 12 5.73 0.70 6.10
N VAL A 13 6.61 -0.09 5.50
CA VAL A 13 8.05 -0.06 5.80
C VAL A 13 8.78 0.42 4.55
N THR A 14 9.53 1.49 4.69
CA THR A 14 10.35 2.05 3.62
C THR A 14 11.82 2.04 4.04
N ILE A 15 12.67 1.42 3.22
CA ILE A 15 14.11 1.38 3.43
C ILE A 15 14.74 2.26 2.35
N ALA A 16 15.49 3.27 2.79
CA ALA A 16 16.14 4.21 1.88
C ALA A 16 17.54 4.55 2.40
N ALA A 17 18.44 4.94 1.48
CA ALA A 17 19.72 5.50 1.87
C ALA A 17 19.56 7.01 2.07
N ASP A 18 20.16 7.53 3.14
CA ASP A 18 20.24 8.97 3.37
C ASP A 18 21.33 9.59 2.48
N GLU A 19 21.54 10.90 2.59
CA GLU A 19 22.57 11.63 1.80
C GLU A 19 23.99 11.17 2.09
N TRP A 20 24.22 10.47 3.19
CA TRP A 20 25.53 9.93 3.58
C TRP A 20 25.69 8.45 3.18
N GLY A 21 24.72 7.88 2.48
CA GLY A 21 24.72 6.46 2.12
C GLY A 21 24.33 5.52 3.25
N LYS A 22 23.91 6.06 4.40
CA LYS A 22 23.44 5.26 5.52
C LYS A 22 22.02 4.77 5.25
N ILE A 23 21.75 3.49 5.52
CA ILE A 23 20.43 2.92 5.35
C ILE A 23 19.54 3.33 6.51
N VAL A 24 18.40 3.94 6.18
CA VAL A 24 17.39 4.35 7.14
C VAL A 24 16.10 3.59 6.86
N THR A 25 15.55 2.98 7.90
CA THR A 25 14.25 2.29 7.82
C THR A 25 13.19 3.15 8.49
N THR A 26 12.15 3.46 7.74
CA THR A 26 11.00 4.21 8.24
C THR A 26 9.79 3.29 8.26
N THR A 27 9.11 3.20 9.42
CA THR A 27 7.89 2.41 9.58
C THR A 27 6.73 3.33 9.91
N GLN A 28 5.66 3.24 9.12
CA GLN A 28 4.39 3.90 9.40
C GLN A 28 3.41 2.83 9.85
N GLN A 29 2.84 2.98 11.05
CA GLN A 29 1.97 1.97 11.65
C GLN A 29 0.50 2.40 11.61
N ASN A 30 -0.39 1.42 11.52
CA ASN A 30 -1.83 1.62 11.61
C ASN A 30 -2.36 2.64 10.61
N ILE A 31 -1.87 2.58 9.39
CA ILE A 31 -2.33 3.47 8.32
C ILE A 31 -3.70 3.00 7.83
N ASP A 32 -4.62 3.93 7.70
CA ASP A 32 -5.96 3.66 7.20
C ASP A 32 -5.91 3.24 5.74
N ALA A 33 -6.57 2.14 5.44
CA ALA A 33 -6.62 1.59 4.11
C ALA A 33 -7.91 0.79 3.89
N ARG A 34 -8.18 0.49 2.64
CA ARG A 34 -9.19 -0.48 2.24
C ARG A 34 -8.49 -1.60 1.49
N ILE A 35 -8.68 -2.82 1.95
CA ILE A 35 -8.05 -4.01 1.38
C ILE A 35 -9.10 -4.81 0.62
N GLU A 36 -8.83 -5.08 -0.64
CA GLU A 36 -9.72 -5.86 -1.49
C GLU A 36 -8.94 -7.00 -2.15
N ASP A 37 -9.53 -8.18 -2.15
CA ASP A 37 -9.00 -9.27 -2.96
C ASP A 37 -9.26 -8.95 -4.43
N THR A 38 -8.28 -9.20 -5.26
CA THR A 38 -8.39 -9.04 -6.70
C THR A 38 -7.67 -10.18 -7.40
N ASN A 39 -7.85 -10.30 -8.69
CA ASN A 39 -7.11 -11.24 -9.52
C ASN A 39 -7.01 -10.59 -10.89
N LYS A 40 -6.22 -9.51 -10.95
CA LYS A 40 -6.17 -8.65 -12.12
C LYS A 40 -4.80 -8.67 -12.75
N LEU A 41 -4.76 -8.80 -14.07
CA LEU A 41 -3.54 -8.63 -14.83
C LEU A 41 -3.24 -7.14 -14.94
N ILE A 42 -2.06 -6.76 -14.49
CA ILE A 42 -1.59 -5.36 -14.49
C ILE A 42 -0.17 -5.29 -15.07
N ARG A 43 0.29 -4.08 -15.35
CA ARG A 43 1.69 -3.84 -15.70
C ARG A 43 2.41 -3.28 -14.48
N ASP A 44 3.55 -3.87 -14.15
CA ASP A 44 4.40 -3.38 -13.05
C ASP A 44 5.21 -2.14 -13.49
N LYS A 45 6.06 -1.65 -12.62
CA LYS A 45 6.91 -0.48 -12.90
C LYS A 45 7.86 -0.66 -14.07
N ASN A 46 8.16 -1.90 -14.43
CA ASN A 46 9.04 -2.24 -15.55
C ASN A 46 8.27 -2.52 -16.84
N GLY A 47 6.95 -2.36 -16.83
CA GLY A 47 6.09 -2.62 -17.97
C GLY A 47 5.78 -4.10 -18.20
N GLN A 48 6.15 -4.98 -17.28
CA GLN A 48 5.88 -6.41 -17.37
C GLN A 48 4.47 -6.71 -16.88
N GLU A 49 3.81 -7.67 -17.54
CA GLU A 49 2.50 -8.14 -17.10
C GLU A 49 2.66 -9.06 -15.89
N VAL A 50 1.96 -8.71 -14.81
CA VAL A 50 1.94 -9.47 -13.57
C VAL A 50 0.52 -9.56 -13.04
N VAL A 51 0.23 -10.60 -12.27
CA VAL A 51 -1.09 -10.75 -11.64
C VAL A 51 -1.05 -10.13 -10.25
N ALA A 52 -1.92 -9.16 -10.01
CA ALA A 52 -2.12 -8.60 -8.67
C ALA A 52 -3.19 -9.41 -7.95
N GLN A 53 -2.91 -9.80 -6.72
CA GLN A 53 -3.84 -10.58 -5.89
C GLN A 53 -4.56 -9.72 -4.87
N THR A 54 -4.00 -8.56 -4.53
CA THR A 54 -4.55 -7.66 -3.54
C THR A 54 -4.50 -6.23 -4.07
N PHE A 55 -5.60 -5.52 -3.89
CA PHE A 55 -5.71 -4.11 -4.24
C PHE A 55 -5.96 -3.30 -2.96
N LEU A 56 -5.22 -2.21 -2.79
CA LEU A 56 -5.36 -1.33 -1.64
C LEU A 56 -5.71 0.08 -2.08
N ILE A 57 -6.62 0.70 -1.33
CA ILE A 57 -6.80 2.15 -1.33
C ILE A 57 -6.22 2.63 -0.01
N VAL A 58 -5.26 3.55 -0.07
CA VAL A 58 -4.52 4.01 1.11
C VAL A 58 -4.67 5.51 1.25
N SER A 59 -4.80 5.98 2.49
CA SER A 59 -4.91 7.40 2.80
C SER A 59 -3.77 8.21 2.19
N GLU A 60 -4.08 9.40 1.66
CA GLU A 60 -3.07 10.28 1.07
C GLU A 60 -2.02 10.76 2.07
N SER A 61 -2.33 10.71 3.37
CA SER A 61 -1.38 11.08 4.42
C SER A 61 -0.22 10.11 4.55
N ALA A 62 -0.35 8.91 3.98
CA ALA A 62 0.73 7.93 3.99
C ALA A 62 1.81 8.31 2.98
N ALA A 63 3.06 8.09 3.35
CA ALA A 63 4.19 8.23 2.44
C ALA A 63 4.50 6.87 1.81
N LEU A 64 4.29 6.76 0.50
CA LEU A 64 4.47 5.51 -0.24
C LEU A 64 5.46 5.69 -1.39
N LYS A 65 6.30 4.68 -1.58
CA LYS A 65 7.22 4.55 -2.72
C LYS A 65 7.16 3.12 -3.22
N TYR A 66 7.62 2.88 -4.45
CA TYR A 66 7.69 1.52 -4.98
C TYR A 66 8.55 0.59 -4.12
N GLU A 67 9.57 1.14 -3.46
CA GLU A 67 10.46 0.39 -2.57
C GLU A 67 9.82 0.08 -1.22
N SER A 68 8.71 0.70 -0.90
CA SER A 68 7.98 0.44 0.34
C SER A 68 7.42 -0.98 0.33
N LYS A 69 7.37 -1.59 1.51
CA LYS A 69 6.72 -2.89 1.72
C LYS A 69 5.51 -2.71 2.59
N ILE A 70 4.48 -3.48 2.31
CA ILE A 70 3.18 -3.37 2.97
C ILE A 70 2.95 -4.61 3.84
N MET A 71 2.50 -4.38 5.06
CA MET A 71 2.05 -5.44 5.95
C MET A 71 0.56 -5.23 6.23
N LEU A 72 -0.25 -6.25 6.02
CA LEU A 72 -1.69 -6.19 6.22
C LEU A 72 -2.00 -6.55 7.67
N LYS A 73 -2.50 -5.59 8.45
CA LYS A 73 -2.70 -5.75 9.89
C LYS A 73 -4.11 -6.16 10.27
N SER A 74 -5.12 -5.51 9.70
CA SER A 74 -6.51 -5.89 9.98
C SER A 74 -7.40 -5.67 8.76
N ILE A 75 -8.38 -6.53 8.59
CA ILE A 75 -9.39 -6.47 7.54
C ILE A 75 -10.74 -6.55 8.20
N ASN A 76 -11.60 -5.53 7.97
CA ASN A 76 -12.94 -5.43 8.57
C ASN A 76 -12.91 -5.52 10.10
N GLY A 77 -11.88 -4.94 10.73
CA GLY A 77 -11.74 -4.95 12.18
C GLY A 77 -11.18 -6.25 12.76
N VAL A 78 -10.85 -7.22 11.91
CA VAL A 78 -10.30 -8.51 12.33
C VAL A 78 -8.81 -8.55 12.01
N ALA A 79 -7.99 -8.90 13.00
CA ALA A 79 -6.54 -9.03 12.79
C ALA A 79 -6.23 -10.11 11.75
N THR A 80 -5.29 -9.82 10.87
CA THR A 80 -4.84 -10.78 9.86
C THR A 80 -4.04 -11.92 10.51
N GLN A 81 -4.04 -13.08 9.86
CA GLN A 81 -3.29 -14.25 10.36
C GLN A 81 -1.78 -14.10 10.16
N THR A 82 -1.36 -13.28 9.22
CA THR A 82 0.05 -13.08 8.90
C THR A 82 0.41 -11.58 8.95
N PRO A 83 0.32 -10.94 10.15
CA PRO A 83 0.48 -9.48 10.24
C PRO A 83 1.90 -9.00 9.95
N ASN A 84 2.88 -9.87 10.00
CA ASN A 84 4.29 -9.52 9.76
C ASN A 84 4.77 -9.89 8.37
N LYS A 85 3.89 -10.41 7.52
CA LYS A 85 4.25 -10.73 6.14
C LYS A 85 4.40 -9.44 5.33
N GLU A 86 5.54 -9.27 4.70
CA GLU A 86 5.83 -8.12 3.85
C GLU A 86 5.42 -8.41 2.40
N PHE A 87 4.63 -7.51 1.83
CA PHE A 87 4.23 -7.58 0.42
C PHE A 87 4.96 -6.52 -0.37
N VAL A 88 5.48 -6.92 -1.53
CA VAL A 88 6.12 -6.02 -2.48
C VAL A 88 5.06 -5.34 -3.33
N ILE A 89 5.19 -4.04 -3.54
CA ILE A 89 4.28 -3.27 -4.38
C ILE A 89 4.55 -3.57 -5.85
N LYS A 90 3.54 -4.07 -6.55
CA LYS A 90 3.62 -4.34 -7.98
C LYS A 90 3.29 -3.11 -8.82
N LYS A 91 2.32 -2.31 -8.38
CA LYS A 91 1.95 -1.06 -9.03
C LYS A 91 1.48 -0.06 -7.98
N LEU A 92 1.90 1.18 -8.14
CA LEU A 92 1.58 2.29 -7.25
C LEU A 92 1.11 3.48 -8.09
N MET A 93 -0.07 4.00 -7.75
CA MET A 93 -0.61 5.20 -8.38
C MET A 93 -1.18 6.14 -7.32
N LYS A 94 -1.03 7.44 -7.55
CA LYS A 94 -1.74 8.45 -6.77
C LYS A 94 -2.96 8.86 -7.58
N ALA A 95 -4.15 8.58 -7.05
CA ALA A 95 -5.40 8.84 -7.72
C ALA A 95 -6.07 10.08 -7.12
N HIS A 96 -6.67 10.89 -7.98
CA HIS A 96 -7.46 12.04 -7.60
C HIS A 96 -8.92 11.80 -7.99
N SER A 97 -9.79 11.70 -7.01
CA SER A 97 -11.22 11.81 -7.25
C SER A 97 -11.67 13.24 -6.97
N PHE A 98 -12.92 13.55 -7.27
CA PHE A 98 -13.43 14.92 -7.23
C PHE A 98 -13.13 15.68 -5.92
N MET A 99 -13.07 15.00 -4.80
CA MET A 99 -12.81 15.64 -3.50
C MET A 99 -11.74 14.95 -2.67
N ASN A 100 -11.17 13.85 -3.16
CA ASN A 100 -10.20 13.06 -2.40
C ASN A 100 -9.02 12.65 -3.25
N THR A 101 -7.84 12.75 -2.67
CA THR A 101 -6.63 12.14 -3.20
C THR A 101 -6.28 10.92 -2.35
N HIS A 102 -5.92 9.83 -2.99
CA HIS A 102 -5.55 8.60 -2.30
C HIS A 102 -4.52 7.83 -3.12
N TRP A 103 -3.88 6.88 -2.49
CA TRP A 103 -3.00 5.95 -3.17
C TRP A 103 -3.79 4.71 -3.60
N GLU A 104 -3.51 4.24 -4.80
CA GLU A 104 -3.94 2.93 -5.27
C GLU A 104 -2.72 2.03 -5.37
N VAL A 105 -2.77 0.88 -4.71
CA VAL A 105 -1.64 -0.03 -4.57
C VAL A 105 -2.06 -1.43 -4.97
N TRP A 106 -1.30 -2.05 -5.85
CA TRP A 106 -1.50 -3.45 -6.27
C TRP A 106 -0.35 -4.29 -5.73
N LEU A 107 -0.72 -5.36 -5.04
CA LEU A 107 0.24 -6.29 -4.45
C LEU A 107 0.23 -7.65 -5.13
#